data_eafc619f3ceec1cd39b46841a8b876ef
#
_entry.id   eafc619f3ceec1cd39b46841a8b876ef
#
_cell.length_a   1.000
_cell.length_b   1.000
_cell.length_c   1.000
_cell.angle_alpha   90.00
_cell.angle_beta   90.00
_cell.angle_gamma   90.00
#
_symmetry.space_group_name_H-M   'P 1'
#
loop_
_entity.id
_entity.type
_entity.pdbx_description
1 polymer ?
#
loop_
_entity_poly.entity_id
_entity_poly.type
_entity_poly.pdbx_seq_one_letter_code
_entity_poly.pdbx_strand_id
1 'polypeptide(L)' 'MNTKLLKSKMILAGKKPKELCKAAGFGESTFYKKLKGVSDFTKPEIEAIAREIGLTRSDVMDIFFNDMVA' A
#
# COMPACT_ATOMS: atom_id res chain seq x y z
N MET A 1 -8.76 -5.38 0.86
CA MET A 1 -7.31 -5.12 0.77
C MET A 1 -6.54 -6.07 1.68
N ASN A 2 -5.43 -6.60 1.23
CA ASN A 2 -4.61 -7.52 2.02
C ASN A 2 -3.49 -6.75 2.74
N THR A 3 -3.80 -6.25 3.93
CA THR A 3 -2.90 -5.44 4.74
C THR A 3 -1.66 -6.23 5.20
N LYS A 4 -1.85 -7.52 5.51
CA LYS A 4 -0.75 -8.38 5.96
C LYS A 4 0.28 -8.57 4.86
N LEU A 5 -0.17 -8.74 3.62
CA LEU A 5 0.73 -8.90 2.49
C LEU A 5 1.49 -7.59 2.23
N LEU A 6 0.80 -6.45 2.32
CA LEU A 6 1.47 -5.14 2.19
C LEU A 6 2.56 -4.98 3.24
N LYS A 7 2.27 -5.30 4.50
CA LYS A 7 3.26 -5.19 5.58
C LYS A 7 4.45 -6.11 5.34
N SER A 8 4.20 -7.33 4.86
CA SER A 8 5.27 -8.28 4.51
C SER A 8 6.18 -7.71 3.43
N LYS A 9 5.59 -7.12 2.39
CA LYS A 9 6.36 -6.52 1.29
C LYS A 9 7.18 -5.33 1.76
N MET A 10 6.63 -4.53 2.67
CA MET A 10 7.36 -3.42 3.28
C MET A 10 8.58 -3.90 4.04
N ILE A 11 8.42 -4.94 4.85
CA ILE A 11 9.51 -5.53 5.63
C ILE A 11 10.61 -6.06 4.69
N LEU A 12 10.21 -6.79 3.65
CA LEU A 12 11.15 -7.34 2.67
C LEU A 12 11.91 -6.23 1.94
N ALA A 13 11.27 -5.10 1.69
CA ALA A 13 11.90 -3.96 1.04
C ALA A 13 12.71 -3.10 2.00
N GLY A 14 12.61 -3.36 3.30
CA GLY A 14 13.29 -2.55 4.31
C GLY A 14 12.71 -1.16 4.46
N LYS A 15 11.41 -1.00 4.17
CA LYS A 15 10.74 0.30 4.22
C LYS A 15 9.74 0.37 5.37
N LYS A 16 9.70 1.53 6.02
CA LYS A 16 8.77 1.81 7.12
C LYS A 16 7.55 2.57 6.59
N PRO A 17 6.42 2.53 7.33
CA PRO A 17 5.22 3.28 6.94
C PRO A 17 5.47 4.75 6.62
N LYS A 18 6.35 5.40 7.39
CA LYS A 18 6.70 6.80 7.19
C LYS A 18 7.26 7.06 5.79
N GLU A 19 8.07 6.14 5.28
CA GLU A 19 8.67 6.26 3.94
C GLU A 19 7.61 6.13 2.85
N LEU A 20 6.65 5.21 3.02
CA LEU A 20 5.54 5.06 2.09
C LEU A 20 4.64 6.28 2.09
N CYS A 21 4.37 6.83 3.26
CA CYS A 21 3.57 8.05 3.40
C CYS A 21 4.19 9.22 2.66
N LYS A 22 5.50 9.37 2.81
CA LYS A 22 6.24 10.43 2.13
C LYS A 22 6.16 10.27 0.61
N ALA A 23 6.32 9.04 0.13
CA ALA A 23 6.25 8.75 -1.31
C ALA A 23 4.85 8.99 -1.87
N ALA A 24 3.82 8.64 -1.12
CA ALA A 24 2.42 8.76 -1.55
C ALA A 24 1.83 10.16 -1.32
N GLY A 25 2.47 10.98 -0.49
CA GLY A 25 2.05 12.36 -0.27
C GLY A 25 1.00 12.55 0.82
N PHE A 26 0.93 11.66 1.80
CA PHE A 26 0.00 11.82 2.93
C PHE A 26 0.70 11.50 4.26
N GLY A 27 0.01 11.80 5.38
CA GLY A 27 0.54 11.53 6.71
C GLY A 27 0.27 10.11 7.18
N GLU A 28 0.96 9.69 8.24
CA GLU A 28 0.80 8.36 8.82
C GLU A 28 -0.62 8.09 9.30
N SER A 29 -1.27 9.10 9.88
CA SER A 29 -2.65 9.00 10.33
C SER A 29 -3.57 8.62 9.17
N THR A 30 -3.41 9.28 8.04
CA THR A 30 -4.17 8.99 6.83
C THR A 30 -3.84 7.59 6.30
N PHE A 31 -2.58 7.21 6.35
CA PHE A 31 -2.16 5.87 5.93
C PHE A 31 -2.88 4.78 6.71
N TYR A 32 -2.92 4.91 8.05
CA TYR A 32 -3.58 3.91 8.88
C TYR A 32 -5.10 3.87 8.67
N LYS A 33 -5.73 5.01 8.39
CA LYS A 33 -7.14 5.06 8.02
C LYS A 33 -7.40 4.28 6.73
N LYS A 34 -6.52 4.43 5.76
CA LYS A 34 -6.62 3.71 4.49
C LYS A 34 -6.41 2.21 4.69
N LEU A 35 -5.46 1.82 5.54
CA LEU A 35 -5.23 0.42 5.88
C LEU A 35 -6.44 -0.22 6.55
N LYS A 36 -7.17 0.55 7.36
CA LYS A 36 -8.36 0.05 8.07
C LYS A 36 -9.61 0.04 7.20
N GLY A 37 -9.54 0.58 6.00
CA GLY A 37 -10.69 0.65 5.10
C GLY A 37 -11.60 1.86 5.32
N VAL A 38 -11.18 2.81 6.16
CA VAL A 38 -11.94 4.05 6.37
C VAL A 38 -11.90 4.94 5.13
N SER A 39 -10.78 4.91 4.43
CA SER A 39 -10.58 5.60 3.15
C SER A 39 -9.91 4.65 2.18
N ASP A 40 -10.10 4.88 0.90
CA ASP A 40 -9.47 4.07 -0.14
C ASP A 40 -8.16 4.70 -0.60
N PHE A 41 -7.23 3.86 -1.06
CA PHE A 41 -6.04 4.34 -1.74
C PHE A 41 -6.44 4.79 -3.15
N THR A 42 -5.95 5.95 -3.56
CA THR A 42 -6.13 6.41 -4.94
C THR A 42 -5.13 5.70 -5.85
N LYS A 43 -5.39 5.71 -7.15
CA LYS A 43 -4.49 5.09 -8.12
C LYS A 43 -3.07 5.67 -8.06
N PRO A 44 -2.88 7.00 -8.03
CA PRO A 44 -1.53 7.57 -7.89
C PRO A 44 -0.82 7.15 -6.60
N GLU A 45 -1.57 7.01 -5.50
CA GLU A 45 -1.01 6.57 -4.23
C GLU A 45 -0.54 5.12 -4.31
N ILE A 46 -1.34 4.25 -4.93
CA ILE A 46 -0.98 2.84 -5.13
C ILE A 46 0.28 2.75 -5.99
N GLU A 47 0.36 3.53 -7.05
CA GLU A 47 1.53 3.56 -7.93
C GLU A 47 2.79 4.02 -7.19
N ALA A 48 2.67 5.04 -6.36
CA ALA A 48 3.78 5.55 -5.57
C ALA A 48 4.29 4.50 -4.58
N ILE A 49 3.38 3.83 -3.89
CA ILE A 49 3.72 2.75 -2.95
C ILE A 49 4.39 1.59 -3.68
N ALA A 50 3.82 1.19 -4.81
CA ALA A 50 4.36 0.09 -5.61
C ALA A 50 5.80 0.38 -6.06
N ARG A 51 6.06 1.61 -6.45
CA ARG A 51 7.38 2.05 -6.86
C ARG A 51 8.36 2.07 -5.69
N GLU A 52 7.89 2.53 -4.52
CA GLU A 52 8.73 2.65 -3.33
C GLU A 52 9.21 1.30 -2.80
N ILE A 53 8.36 0.29 -2.83
CA ILE A 53 8.71 -1.04 -2.30
C ILE A 53 8.85 -2.12 -3.36
N GLY A 54 8.87 -1.73 -4.63
CA GLY A 54 9.15 -2.65 -5.73
C GLY A 54 8.07 -3.70 -5.96
N LEU A 55 6.80 -3.32 -5.84
CA LEU A 55 5.70 -4.24 -6.10
C LEU A 55 5.54 -4.51 -7.59
N THR A 56 5.29 -5.77 -7.93
CA THR A 56 4.90 -6.16 -9.28
C THR A 56 3.42 -5.85 -9.49
N ARG A 57 2.96 -5.93 -10.73
CA ARG A 57 1.53 -5.79 -11.03
C ARG A 57 0.72 -6.83 -10.28
N SER A 58 1.21 -8.06 -10.22
CA SER A 58 0.57 -9.15 -9.48
C SER A 58 0.47 -8.81 -7.99
N ASP A 59 1.53 -8.26 -7.40
CA ASP A 59 1.52 -7.84 -6.00
C ASP A 59 0.48 -6.76 -5.74
N VAL A 60 0.37 -5.78 -6.64
CA VAL A 60 -0.62 -4.70 -6.53
C VAL A 60 -2.03 -5.28 -6.54
N MET A 61 -2.29 -6.22 -7.44
CA MET A 61 -3.61 -6.86 -7.52
C MET A 61 -3.91 -7.64 -6.25
N ASP A 62 -2.94 -8.39 -5.74
CA ASP A 62 -3.12 -9.22 -4.54
C ASP A 62 -3.30 -8.38 -3.28
N ILE A 63 -2.66 -7.22 -3.20
CA ILE A 63 -2.72 -6.35 -2.03
C ILE A 63 -3.95 -5.45 -2.07
N PHE A 64 -4.12 -4.69 -3.14
CA PHE A 64 -5.09 -3.60 -3.20
C PHE A 64 -6.43 -3.99 -3.81
N PHE A 65 -6.46 -4.99 -4.66
CA PHE A 65 -7.65 -5.37 -5.42
C PHE A 65 -8.10 -6.81 -5.20
N ASN A 66 -7.62 -7.46 -4.15
CA ASN A 66 -7.99 -8.84 -3.87
C ASN A 66 -9.49 -9.02 -3.61
N ASP A 67 -10.17 -7.98 -3.10
CA ASP A 67 -11.61 -8.03 -2.84
C ASP A 67 -12.44 -7.94 -4.12
N MET A 68 -11.82 -7.54 -5.21
CA MET A 68 -12.48 -7.38 -6.50
C MET A 68 -12.41 -8.64 -7.36
N VAL A 69 -11.66 -9.64 -6.92
CA VAL A 69 -11.53 -10.92 -7.62
C VAL A 69 -12.59 -11.86 -7.07
N ALA A 70 -13.57 -12.09 -7.85
CA ALA A 70 -14.66 -12.99 -7.47
C ALA A 70 -14.20 -14.45 -7.45
#